data_baf5e56f79af5765a59946f5fd6309d9
#
_entry.id   baf5e56f79af5765a59946f5fd6309d9
#
_cell.length_a   1.000
_cell.length_b   1.000
_cell.length_c   1.000
_cell.angle_alpha   90.00
_cell.angle_beta   90.00
_cell.angle_gamma   90.00
#
_symmetry.space_group_name_H-M   'P 1'
#
loop_
_entity.id
_entity.type
_entity.pdbx_description
1 polymer ?
#
loop_
_entity_poly.entity_id
_entity_poly.type
_entity_poly.pdbx_seq_one_letter_code
_entity_poly.pdbx_strand_id
1 'polypeptide(L)'
;MTALQHVSFACLVLCLAPISAWGQSAACDARVNLCGQVDSTLTMSSTLDLPNAVGLQGVFEANHVQVVVFHTTFLPNDGEGVEVVFSAPSCGGSYQAMVFLPNPFDVCNALEYVPVSPLLVANADTVLVTDPLYYNTDYVLLLGSNTPGCSVQVALEGRSMSIDACCASNIDYGETANVTVLGSDPQLGYDWVPSELAVMVDNQLAELSPYETTTFQVTAYVEGCAYSDAVLVAVGAPVEVPNAFSPNNDSFNDTWEIAGLSQFEYSVLEVFDRWGQPVFRSVSYPNPWNGTHRGKPAPAGTYYYVIHLNEPNANLAPITGYVAIIR
;
A
#
# COMPACT_ATOMS: atom_id res chain seq x y z
N MET A 1 25.30 -58.12 -9.30
CA MET A 1 25.67 -57.78 -10.70
C MET A 1 24.39 -57.67 -11.49
N THR A 2 23.88 -56.46 -11.66
CA THR A 2 22.87 -56.10 -12.68
C THR A 2 22.93 -54.59 -12.85
N ALA A 3 23.29 -54.19 -14.05
CA ALA A 3 23.55 -52.81 -14.44
C ALA A 3 22.24 -52.02 -14.58
N LEU A 4 22.16 -50.83 -13.98
CA LEU A 4 21.16 -49.84 -14.29
C LEU A 4 21.60 -49.09 -15.57
N GLN A 5 20.81 -49.22 -16.62
CA GLN A 5 20.92 -48.41 -17.82
C GLN A 5 20.35 -47.00 -17.56
N HIS A 6 21.19 -46.01 -17.73
CA HIS A 6 20.78 -44.61 -17.82
C HIS A 6 20.08 -44.35 -19.16
N VAL A 7 18.78 -44.04 -19.12
CA VAL A 7 18.06 -43.52 -20.28
C VAL A 7 18.24 -42.00 -20.28
N SER A 8 19.08 -41.52 -21.21
CA SER A 8 19.22 -40.10 -21.53
C SER A 8 17.98 -39.64 -22.30
N PHE A 9 17.12 -38.82 -21.66
CA PHE A 9 16.11 -38.07 -22.37
C PHE A 9 16.78 -36.88 -23.07
N ALA A 10 17.02 -37.03 -24.38
CA ALA A 10 17.36 -35.90 -25.23
C ALA A 10 16.13 -34.99 -25.37
N CYS A 11 16.20 -33.84 -24.74
CA CYS A 11 15.23 -32.74 -24.89
C CYS A 11 15.36 -32.21 -26.33
N LEU A 12 14.45 -32.60 -27.20
CA LEU A 12 14.36 -32.09 -28.58
C LEU A 12 13.83 -30.64 -28.47
N VAL A 13 14.76 -29.68 -28.44
CA VAL A 13 14.41 -28.25 -28.60
C VAL A 13 13.94 -28.07 -30.03
N LEU A 14 12.64 -28.14 -30.25
CA LEU A 14 12.03 -27.63 -31.47
C LEU A 14 12.30 -26.12 -31.48
N CYS A 15 13.31 -25.71 -32.25
CA CYS A 15 13.42 -24.35 -32.75
C CYS A 15 12.17 -24.08 -33.62
N LEU A 16 11.11 -23.58 -32.99
CA LEU A 16 10.07 -22.89 -33.70
C LEU A 16 10.73 -21.65 -34.33
N ALA A 17 10.95 -21.69 -35.64
CA ALA A 17 11.31 -20.50 -36.39
C ALA A 17 10.32 -19.41 -36.03
N PRO A 18 10.77 -18.13 -35.83
CA PRO A 18 9.85 -17.06 -35.59
C PRO A 18 8.86 -17.01 -36.75
N ILE A 19 7.58 -17.23 -36.44
CA ILE A 19 6.49 -16.91 -37.36
C ILE A 19 6.76 -15.45 -37.72
N SER A 20 7.07 -15.19 -38.97
CA SER A 20 7.34 -13.88 -39.51
C SER A 20 6.22 -12.96 -39.08
N ALA A 21 6.50 -12.12 -38.06
CA ALA A 21 5.63 -11.08 -37.61
C ALA A 21 5.29 -10.20 -38.82
N TRP A 22 4.06 -10.14 -39.15
CA TRP A 22 3.52 -9.14 -40.06
C TRP A 22 3.87 -7.78 -39.41
N GLY A 23 4.72 -7.01 -40.13
CA GLY A 23 5.40 -5.79 -39.74
C GLY A 23 4.79 -5.05 -38.52
N GLN A 24 5.38 -5.30 -37.35
CA GLN A 24 5.16 -4.39 -36.22
C GLN A 24 5.81 -3.07 -36.60
N SER A 25 5.10 -1.98 -36.34
CA SER A 25 5.61 -0.64 -36.64
C SER A 25 6.65 -0.22 -35.64
N ALA A 26 7.60 0.63 -36.07
CA ALA A 26 8.62 1.15 -35.15
C ALA A 26 8.01 1.91 -33.96
N ALA A 27 6.90 2.61 -34.16
CA ALA A 27 6.19 3.28 -33.09
C ALA A 27 5.61 2.29 -32.05
N CYS A 28 5.09 1.16 -32.50
CA CYS A 28 4.53 0.14 -31.61
C CYS A 28 5.63 -0.69 -30.93
N ASP A 29 6.71 -0.98 -31.61
CA ASP A 29 7.86 -1.67 -31.02
C ASP A 29 8.53 -0.85 -29.92
N ALA A 30 8.49 0.51 -30.06
CA ALA A 30 8.99 1.46 -29.08
C ALA A 30 7.95 1.87 -28.01
N ARG A 31 6.81 1.12 -27.89
CA ARG A 31 5.80 1.44 -26.88
C ARG A 31 6.39 1.33 -25.46
N VAL A 32 5.88 2.18 -24.59
CA VAL A 32 6.24 2.22 -23.17
C VAL A 32 5.01 1.75 -22.38
N ASN A 33 5.23 0.88 -21.40
CA ASN A 33 4.20 0.55 -20.42
C ASN A 33 4.30 1.57 -19.27
N LEU A 34 3.21 2.24 -18.97
CA LEU A 34 3.13 3.24 -17.91
C LEU A 34 2.28 2.69 -16.76
N CYS A 35 2.82 2.72 -15.56
CA CYS A 35 2.11 2.37 -14.35
C CYS A 35 1.48 3.62 -13.72
N GLY A 36 0.35 3.45 -13.04
CA GLY A 36 -0.17 4.49 -12.14
C GLY A 36 0.78 4.75 -10.97
N GLN A 37 0.63 5.88 -10.31
CA GLN A 37 1.44 6.30 -9.16
C GLN A 37 2.95 6.51 -9.48
N VAL A 38 3.34 6.53 -10.75
CA VAL A 38 4.73 6.71 -11.18
C VAL A 38 4.81 7.73 -12.31
N ASP A 39 5.63 8.75 -12.11
CA ASP A 39 5.94 9.74 -13.14
C ASP A 39 6.97 9.18 -14.13
N SER A 40 6.73 9.37 -15.40
CA SER A 40 7.64 8.94 -16.46
C SER A 40 7.90 10.05 -17.48
N THR A 41 9.16 10.27 -17.84
CA THR A 41 9.53 11.17 -18.92
C THR A 41 9.44 10.45 -20.27
N LEU A 42 8.55 10.88 -21.13
CA LEU A 42 8.27 10.29 -22.42
C LEU A 42 8.75 11.21 -23.54
N THR A 43 9.38 10.64 -24.58
CA THR A 43 9.93 11.39 -25.71
C THR A 43 9.32 10.91 -27.01
N MET A 44 8.72 11.82 -27.77
CA MET A 44 8.14 11.56 -29.07
C MET A 44 9.24 11.51 -30.13
N SER A 45 9.71 10.31 -30.41
CA SER A 45 10.86 10.08 -31.30
C SER A 45 10.52 9.23 -32.54
N SER A 46 9.49 8.41 -32.45
CA SER A 46 9.08 7.53 -33.55
C SER A 46 8.20 8.26 -34.55
N THR A 47 8.27 7.88 -35.82
CA THR A 47 7.29 8.33 -36.80
C THR A 47 5.93 7.68 -36.56
N LEU A 48 4.85 8.34 -36.97
CA LEU A 48 3.50 7.76 -36.87
C LEU A 48 3.30 6.69 -37.96
N ASP A 49 3.79 5.50 -37.72
CA ASP A 49 3.73 4.34 -38.62
C ASP A 49 2.91 3.18 -38.05
N LEU A 50 1.96 3.47 -37.15
CA LEU A 50 1.07 2.45 -36.59
C LEU A 50 0.31 1.69 -37.68
N PRO A 51 0.10 0.37 -37.53
CA PRO A 51 -0.77 -0.38 -38.42
C PRO A 51 -2.13 0.29 -38.55
N ASN A 52 -2.57 0.49 -39.76
CA ASN A 52 -3.87 1.15 -40.08
C ASN A 52 -4.03 2.57 -39.48
N ALA A 53 -2.92 3.34 -39.37
CA ALA A 53 -2.95 4.73 -38.88
C ALA A 53 -3.93 5.63 -39.62
N VAL A 54 -4.48 5.20 -40.77
CA VAL A 54 -5.57 5.88 -41.47
C VAL A 54 -6.79 6.10 -40.55
N GLY A 55 -7.00 5.26 -39.56
CA GLY A 55 -8.07 5.45 -38.58
C GLY A 55 -7.88 6.67 -37.67
N LEU A 56 -6.67 7.22 -37.61
CA LEU A 56 -6.36 8.42 -36.81
C LEU A 56 -6.45 9.73 -37.64
N GLN A 57 -6.65 9.64 -38.98
CA GLN A 57 -6.72 10.83 -39.82
C GLN A 57 -7.88 11.74 -39.43
N GLY A 58 -7.57 13.03 -39.23
CA GLY A 58 -8.54 14.02 -38.78
C GLY A 58 -8.86 13.96 -37.28
N VAL A 59 -8.34 12.97 -36.56
CA VAL A 59 -8.53 12.81 -35.12
C VAL A 59 -7.24 13.10 -34.36
N PHE A 60 -6.10 12.56 -34.83
CA PHE A 60 -4.80 12.75 -34.26
C PHE A 60 -3.76 12.89 -35.38
N GLU A 61 -3.06 14.02 -35.42
CA GLU A 61 -2.09 14.34 -36.48
C GLU A 61 -0.77 14.83 -35.87
N ALA A 62 0.27 14.00 -35.96
CA ALA A 62 1.60 14.35 -35.53
C ALA A 62 2.66 13.63 -36.37
N ASN A 63 3.85 14.26 -36.53
CA ASN A 63 4.96 13.67 -37.27
C ASN A 63 5.78 12.71 -36.40
N HIS A 64 5.86 12.98 -35.11
CA HIS A 64 6.61 12.19 -34.14
C HIS A 64 5.67 11.77 -33.02
N VAL A 65 5.71 10.48 -32.65
CA VAL A 65 4.81 9.90 -31.66
C VAL A 65 5.57 9.10 -30.62
N GLN A 66 4.92 8.93 -29.48
CA GLN A 66 5.20 7.91 -28.48
C GLN A 66 3.91 7.17 -28.18
N VAL A 67 3.93 5.86 -28.33
CA VAL A 67 2.84 4.98 -27.93
C VAL A 67 3.07 4.57 -26.48
N VAL A 68 2.08 4.77 -25.66
CA VAL A 68 2.09 4.41 -24.25
C VAL A 68 0.92 3.47 -23.98
N VAL A 69 1.20 2.33 -23.38
CA VAL A 69 0.16 1.40 -22.95
C VAL A 69 0.09 1.48 -21.43
N PHE A 70 -1.11 1.53 -20.89
CA PHE A 70 -1.34 1.42 -19.45
C PHE A 70 -2.51 0.50 -19.19
N HIS A 71 -2.49 -0.14 -18.05
CA HIS A 71 -3.52 -1.08 -17.62
C HIS A 71 -4.22 -0.53 -16.38
N THR A 72 -5.55 -0.52 -16.39
CA THR A 72 -6.34 -0.14 -15.21
C THR A 72 -6.33 -1.26 -14.17
N THR A 73 -6.34 -0.91 -12.90
CA THR A 73 -6.42 -1.89 -11.80
C THR A 73 -7.78 -2.61 -11.80
N PHE A 74 -7.94 -3.58 -10.90
CA PHE A 74 -9.24 -4.25 -10.68
C PHE A 74 -10.22 -3.39 -9.86
N LEU A 75 -9.81 -2.18 -9.47
CA LEU A 75 -10.68 -1.26 -8.74
C LEU A 75 -11.68 -0.63 -9.71
N PRO A 76 -12.99 -0.83 -9.52
CA PRO A 76 -14.00 -0.20 -10.38
C PRO A 76 -13.89 1.32 -10.30
N ASN A 77 -14.06 1.99 -11.44
CA ASN A 77 -14.22 3.43 -11.43
C ASN A 77 -15.52 3.81 -10.69
N ASP A 78 -15.55 5.00 -10.13
CA ASP A 78 -16.72 5.57 -9.43
C ASP A 78 -17.54 6.53 -10.30
N GLY A 79 -17.35 6.44 -11.62
CA GLY A 79 -17.93 7.33 -12.62
C GLY A 79 -17.00 8.47 -13.02
N GLU A 80 -15.80 8.55 -12.41
CA GLU A 80 -14.76 9.49 -12.79
C GLU A 80 -13.78 8.89 -13.81
N GLY A 81 -13.18 9.73 -14.62
CA GLY A 81 -12.13 9.34 -15.57
C GLY A 81 -10.76 9.25 -14.91
N VAL A 82 -9.79 8.76 -15.66
CA VAL A 82 -8.37 8.84 -15.30
C VAL A 82 -7.85 10.21 -15.72
N GLU A 83 -7.12 10.85 -14.80
CA GLU A 83 -6.39 12.08 -15.06
C GLU A 83 -4.99 11.74 -15.58
N VAL A 84 -4.70 12.15 -16.81
CA VAL A 84 -3.36 12.08 -17.39
C VAL A 84 -2.71 13.43 -17.18
N VAL A 85 -1.80 13.49 -16.22
CA VAL A 85 -1.11 14.71 -15.81
C VAL A 85 0.17 14.87 -16.65
N PHE A 86 0.28 15.99 -17.33
CA PHE A 86 1.46 16.35 -18.12
C PHE A 86 2.19 17.50 -17.46
N SER A 87 3.51 17.33 -17.27
CA SER A 87 4.37 18.33 -16.65
C SER A 87 5.72 18.44 -17.35
N ALA A 88 6.37 19.56 -17.15
CA ALA A 88 7.72 19.86 -17.65
C ALA A 88 7.91 19.60 -19.17
N PRO A 89 7.02 20.06 -20.07
CA PRO A 89 7.18 19.82 -21.49
C PRO A 89 8.46 20.52 -22.01
N SER A 90 9.27 19.76 -22.75
CA SER A 90 10.46 20.23 -23.43
C SER A 90 10.28 20.09 -24.94
N CYS A 91 9.39 20.92 -25.48
CA CYS A 91 8.99 20.91 -26.89
C CYS A 91 9.25 22.27 -27.52
N GLY A 92 9.73 22.29 -28.74
CA GLY A 92 9.85 23.54 -29.53
C GLY A 92 8.51 24.08 -30.05
N GLY A 93 7.38 23.49 -29.64
CA GLY A 93 6.03 23.82 -30.04
C GLY A 93 5.01 23.08 -29.17
N SER A 94 3.81 22.89 -29.73
CA SER A 94 2.77 22.11 -29.03
C SER A 94 3.00 20.61 -29.15
N TYR A 95 2.51 19.87 -28.15
CA TYR A 95 2.31 18.43 -28.20
C TYR A 95 0.81 18.12 -28.21
N GLN A 96 0.47 16.91 -28.62
CA GLN A 96 -0.87 16.38 -28.66
C GLN A 96 -0.92 15.13 -27.77
N ALA A 97 -2.07 14.89 -27.16
CA ALA A 97 -2.34 13.67 -26.38
C ALA A 97 -3.79 13.24 -26.56
N MET A 98 -4.00 11.93 -26.63
CA MET A 98 -5.34 11.35 -26.68
C MET A 98 -5.29 9.91 -26.16
N VAL A 99 -6.32 9.49 -25.44
CA VAL A 99 -6.45 8.14 -24.89
C VAL A 99 -7.48 7.36 -25.70
N PHE A 100 -7.16 6.10 -25.97
CA PHE A 100 -7.97 5.18 -26.73
C PHE A 100 -8.16 3.85 -26.00
N LEU A 101 -9.30 3.23 -26.19
CA LEU A 101 -9.53 1.82 -25.94
C LEU A 101 -9.09 1.04 -27.18
N PRO A 102 -8.03 0.22 -27.11
CA PRO A 102 -7.57 -0.59 -28.25
C PRO A 102 -8.34 -1.90 -28.37
N ASN A 103 -8.12 -2.62 -29.45
CA ASN A 103 -8.49 -4.03 -29.52
C ASN A 103 -7.58 -4.83 -28.56
N PRO A 104 -8.13 -5.63 -27.65
CA PRO A 104 -7.33 -6.39 -26.67
C PRO A 104 -6.43 -7.47 -27.29
N PHE A 105 -6.70 -7.87 -28.54
CA PHE A 105 -5.89 -8.85 -29.27
C PHE A 105 -4.81 -8.21 -30.15
N ASP A 106 -4.93 -6.92 -30.44
CA ASP A 106 -4.00 -6.14 -31.24
C ASP A 106 -3.96 -4.68 -30.82
N VAL A 107 -3.25 -4.42 -29.71
CA VAL A 107 -3.13 -3.09 -29.09
C VAL A 107 -2.56 -2.03 -30.04
N CYS A 108 -1.88 -2.45 -31.09
CA CYS A 108 -1.25 -1.53 -32.05
C CYS A 108 -2.08 -1.24 -33.30
N ASN A 109 -3.23 -1.85 -33.46
CA ASN A 109 -4.10 -1.64 -34.64
C ASN A 109 -4.92 -0.36 -34.47
N ALA A 110 -4.40 0.74 -34.99
CA ALA A 110 -5.03 2.06 -34.87
C ALA A 110 -6.41 2.19 -35.55
N LEU A 111 -6.78 1.29 -36.44
CA LEU A 111 -8.12 1.30 -37.06
C LEU A 111 -9.24 0.99 -36.04
N GLU A 112 -8.88 0.21 -35.01
CA GLU A 112 -9.81 -0.27 -33.98
C GLU A 112 -9.75 0.57 -32.69
N TYR A 113 -9.01 1.68 -32.72
CA TYR A 113 -8.93 2.60 -31.59
C TYR A 113 -10.26 3.34 -31.40
N VAL A 114 -10.84 3.17 -30.21
CA VAL A 114 -12.02 3.91 -29.77
C VAL A 114 -11.58 5.04 -28.84
N PRO A 115 -11.78 6.31 -29.22
CA PRO A 115 -11.43 7.42 -28.34
C PRO A 115 -12.19 7.36 -27.02
N VAL A 116 -11.47 7.53 -25.90
CA VAL A 116 -12.03 7.62 -24.54
C VAL A 116 -11.59 8.91 -23.84
N SER A 117 -11.04 9.85 -24.59
CA SER A 117 -10.76 11.21 -24.16
C SER A 117 -10.90 12.20 -25.32
N PRO A 118 -11.04 13.50 -25.05
CA PRO A 118 -10.88 14.52 -26.09
C PRO A 118 -9.41 14.57 -26.56
N LEU A 119 -9.18 15.14 -27.76
CA LEU A 119 -7.84 15.50 -28.20
C LEU A 119 -7.34 16.68 -27.35
N LEU A 120 -6.24 16.51 -26.67
CA LEU A 120 -5.50 17.59 -26.02
C LEU A 120 -4.45 18.16 -26.99
N VAL A 121 -4.35 19.48 -27.05
CA VAL A 121 -3.23 20.20 -27.69
C VAL A 121 -2.70 21.22 -26.69
N ALA A 122 -1.43 21.07 -26.28
CA ALA A 122 -0.84 21.88 -25.23
C ALA A 122 0.64 22.18 -25.49
N ASN A 123 1.18 23.19 -24.80
CA ASN A 123 2.59 23.56 -24.80
C ASN A 123 3.12 23.88 -23.39
N ALA A 124 2.34 23.62 -22.39
CA ALA A 124 2.63 23.81 -20.96
C ALA A 124 2.07 22.65 -20.16
N ASP A 125 2.29 22.68 -18.86
CA ASP A 125 1.72 21.73 -17.91
C ASP A 125 0.18 21.74 -18.01
N THR A 126 -0.43 20.56 -18.03
CA THR A 126 -1.88 20.42 -18.20
C THR A 126 -2.35 19.04 -17.77
N VAL A 127 -3.68 18.86 -17.74
CA VAL A 127 -4.33 17.57 -17.42
C VAL A 127 -5.29 17.22 -18.53
N LEU A 128 -5.27 15.95 -18.94
CA LEU A 128 -6.26 15.35 -19.83
C LEU A 128 -7.10 14.39 -18.99
N VAL A 129 -8.41 14.60 -18.95
CA VAL A 129 -9.34 13.70 -18.26
C VAL A 129 -10.01 12.79 -19.27
N THR A 130 -10.01 11.48 -19.01
CA THR A 130 -10.70 10.49 -19.85
C THR A 130 -12.18 10.39 -19.46
N ASP A 131 -12.96 9.73 -20.31
CA ASP A 131 -14.23 9.13 -19.89
C ASP A 131 -13.96 8.06 -18.80
N PRO A 132 -14.97 7.65 -18.00
CA PRO A 132 -14.80 6.56 -17.06
C PRO A 132 -14.30 5.29 -17.74
N LEU A 133 -13.13 4.78 -17.31
CA LEU A 133 -12.48 3.62 -17.91
C LEU A 133 -13.00 2.30 -17.30
N TYR A 134 -13.01 1.24 -18.10
CA TYR A 134 -13.27 -0.10 -17.59
C TYR A 134 -12.11 -0.56 -16.72
N TYR A 135 -12.38 -1.31 -15.66
CA TYR A 135 -11.36 -1.94 -14.81
C TYR A 135 -10.71 -3.12 -15.54
N ASN A 136 -9.50 -3.51 -15.12
CA ASN A 136 -8.73 -4.64 -15.66
C ASN A 136 -8.68 -4.60 -17.20
N THR A 137 -8.31 -3.46 -17.76
CA THR A 137 -8.38 -3.22 -19.22
C THR A 137 -7.17 -2.40 -19.67
N ASP A 138 -6.61 -2.78 -20.82
CA ASP A 138 -5.54 -2.03 -21.47
C ASP A 138 -6.08 -0.78 -22.20
N TYR A 139 -5.32 0.29 -22.12
CA TYR A 139 -5.55 1.53 -22.85
C TYR A 139 -4.29 2.01 -23.53
N VAL A 140 -4.45 2.78 -24.60
CA VAL A 140 -3.38 3.42 -25.33
C VAL A 140 -3.47 4.94 -25.14
N LEU A 141 -2.44 5.54 -24.55
CA LEU A 141 -2.21 6.96 -24.63
C LEU A 141 -1.27 7.22 -25.81
N LEU A 142 -1.75 7.94 -26.79
CA LEU A 142 -0.94 8.38 -27.92
C LEU A 142 -0.47 9.81 -27.69
N LEU A 143 0.84 9.99 -27.63
CA LEU A 143 1.50 11.30 -27.55
C LEU A 143 2.06 11.64 -28.92
N GLY A 144 1.96 12.91 -29.32
CA GLY A 144 2.47 13.32 -30.59
C GLY A 144 2.97 14.78 -30.63
N SER A 145 3.95 15.05 -31.48
CA SER A 145 4.45 16.39 -31.76
C SER A 145 4.92 16.50 -33.20
N ASN A 146 4.87 17.71 -33.75
CA ASN A 146 5.50 18.01 -35.03
C ASN A 146 6.97 18.38 -34.87
N THR A 147 7.47 18.53 -33.65
CA THR A 147 8.86 18.80 -33.33
C THR A 147 9.55 17.51 -32.88
N PRO A 148 10.64 17.07 -33.51
CA PRO A 148 11.35 15.87 -33.09
C PRO A 148 11.98 16.06 -31.72
N GLY A 149 11.98 14.98 -30.90
CA GLY A 149 12.58 14.97 -29.58
C GLY A 149 11.81 15.75 -28.51
N CYS A 150 10.55 16.12 -28.80
CA CYS A 150 9.65 16.68 -27.79
C CYS A 150 9.46 15.66 -26.66
N SER A 151 9.66 16.08 -25.42
CA SER A 151 9.48 15.24 -24.23
C SER A 151 8.56 15.91 -23.21
N VAL A 152 7.88 15.09 -22.44
CA VAL A 152 6.95 15.51 -21.38
C VAL A 152 6.96 14.47 -20.26
N GLN A 153 6.85 14.91 -19.02
CA GLN A 153 6.58 14.00 -17.90
C GLN A 153 5.08 13.68 -17.87
N VAL A 154 4.77 12.41 -17.68
CA VAL A 154 3.39 11.90 -17.63
C VAL A 154 3.18 11.10 -16.37
N ALA A 155 2.12 11.40 -15.65
CA ALA A 155 1.59 10.60 -14.56
C ALA A 155 0.13 10.22 -14.86
N LEU A 156 -0.30 9.07 -14.33
CA LEU A 156 -1.68 8.59 -14.41
C LEU A 156 -2.27 8.58 -13.00
N GLU A 157 -3.33 9.34 -12.80
CA GLU A 157 -3.99 9.50 -11.52
C GLU A 157 -5.47 9.13 -11.62
N GLY A 158 -6.04 8.66 -10.53
CA GLY A 158 -7.45 8.29 -10.45
C GLY A 158 -7.67 6.91 -9.84
N ARG A 159 -8.93 6.63 -9.50
CA ARG A 159 -9.30 5.41 -8.81
C ARG A 159 -8.91 4.14 -9.58
N SER A 160 -9.12 4.12 -10.88
CA SER A 160 -8.76 2.98 -11.74
C SER A 160 -7.24 2.77 -11.90
N MET A 161 -6.42 3.68 -11.37
CA MET A 161 -4.95 3.63 -11.38
C MET A 161 -4.38 3.47 -9.97
N SER A 162 -5.13 2.89 -9.04
CA SER A 162 -4.74 2.69 -7.64
C SER A 162 -5.28 1.36 -7.10
N ILE A 163 -4.85 1.01 -5.89
CA ILE A 163 -5.46 0.01 -5.03
C ILE A 163 -6.04 0.70 -3.81
N ASP A 164 -6.90 0.01 -3.06
CA ASP A 164 -7.57 0.58 -1.88
C ASP A 164 -7.50 -0.46 -0.74
N ALA A 165 -6.70 -0.17 0.26
CA ALA A 165 -6.58 -0.95 1.49
C ALA A 165 -7.56 -0.40 2.53
N CYS A 166 -8.72 -0.98 2.59
CA CYS A 166 -9.78 -0.50 3.46
C CYS A 166 -9.99 -1.42 4.67
N CYS A 167 -10.26 -0.92 5.80
CA CYS A 167 -10.33 0.48 6.20
C CYS A 167 -9.51 0.65 7.47
N ALA A 168 -9.08 1.88 7.76
CA ALA A 168 -8.48 2.19 9.06
C ALA A 168 -9.38 1.69 10.19
N SER A 169 -8.83 1.03 11.18
CA SER A 169 -9.56 0.39 12.26
C SER A 169 -8.97 0.72 13.63
N ASN A 170 -9.84 0.64 14.64
CA ASN A 170 -9.42 0.69 16.03
C ASN A 170 -9.66 -0.70 16.63
N ILE A 171 -8.65 -1.26 17.24
CA ILE A 171 -8.69 -2.55 17.92
C ILE A 171 -8.25 -2.41 19.37
N ASP A 172 -8.69 -3.28 20.22
CA ASP A 172 -8.13 -3.40 21.56
C ASP A 172 -6.78 -4.14 21.51
N TYR A 173 -5.99 -3.98 22.55
CA TYR A 173 -4.69 -4.64 22.63
C TYR A 173 -4.82 -6.15 22.53
N GLY A 174 -4.09 -6.77 21.58
CA GLY A 174 -4.12 -8.22 21.34
C GLY A 174 -5.23 -8.69 20.41
N GLU A 175 -6.06 -7.78 19.91
CA GLU A 175 -7.03 -8.08 18.86
C GLU A 175 -6.43 -7.97 17.47
N THR A 176 -7.19 -8.40 16.49
CA THR A 176 -6.80 -8.43 15.07
C THR A 176 -7.73 -7.55 14.26
N ALA A 177 -7.15 -6.73 13.38
CA ALA A 177 -7.90 -5.97 12.39
C ALA A 177 -8.04 -6.77 11.08
N ASN A 178 -9.23 -6.81 10.53
CA ASN A 178 -9.47 -7.35 9.19
C ASN A 178 -9.43 -6.21 8.17
N VAL A 179 -8.50 -6.30 7.21
CA VAL A 179 -8.32 -5.30 6.16
C VAL A 179 -8.49 -5.95 4.80
N THR A 180 -9.36 -5.36 3.98
CA THR A 180 -9.59 -5.80 2.60
C THR A 180 -8.80 -4.91 1.64
N VAL A 181 -8.11 -5.53 0.67
CA VAL A 181 -7.41 -4.83 -0.40
C VAL A 181 -8.19 -4.99 -1.69
N LEU A 182 -8.69 -3.87 -2.22
CA LEU A 182 -9.41 -3.80 -3.48
C LEU A 182 -8.49 -3.31 -4.60
N GLY A 183 -8.78 -3.69 -5.84
CA GLY A 183 -8.04 -3.23 -7.01
C GLY A 183 -6.83 -4.06 -7.39
N SER A 184 -6.41 -5.02 -6.56
CA SER A 184 -5.37 -5.98 -6.89
C SER A 184 -5.87 -7.09 -7.80
N ASP A 185 -4.95 -7.75 -8.51
CA ASP A 185 -5.25 -9.00 -9.21
C ASP A 185 -5.59 -10.09 -8.16
N PRO A 186 -6.81 -10.68 -8.20
CA PRO A 186 -7.19 -11.71 -7.23
C PRO A 186 -6.39 -13.02 -7.36
N GLN A 187 -5.52 -13.16 -8.35
CA GLN A 187 -4.64 -14.33 -8.53
C GLN A 187 -3.23 -14.08 -8.00
N LEU A 188 -2.86 -12.83 -7.74
CA LEU A 188 -1.57 -12.44 -7.20
C LEU A 188 -1.72 -12.09 -5.72
N GLY A 189 -0.64 -12.25 -4.98
CA GLY A 189 -0.60 -11.83 -3.57
C GLY A 189 -0.22 -10.36 -3.42
N TYR A 190 -0.18 -9.91 -2.17
CA TYR A 190 0.33 -8.59 -1.81
C TYR A 190 1.49 -8.72 -0.85
N ASP A 191 2.34 -7.69 -0.84
CA ASP A 191 3.39 -7.53 0.14
C ASP A 191 2.96 -6.51 1.20
N TRP A 192 3.04 -6.90 2.47
CA TRP A 192 2.73 -6.06 3.61
C TRP A 192 3.99 -5.63 4.36
N VAL A 193 4.01 -4.40 4.85
CA VAL A 193 5.06 -3.88 5.72
C VAL A 193 4.42 -3.18 6.92
N PRO A 194 4.67 -3.65 8.16
CA PRO A 194 5.50 -4.79 8.55
C PRO A 194 4.83 -6.14 8.24
N SER A 195 5.59 -7.08 7.66
CA SER A 195 5.06 -8.37 7.18
C SER A 195 4.83 -9.38 8.31
N GLU A 196 5.56 -9.29 9.41
CA GLU A 196 5.45 -10.17 10.57
C GLU A 196 4.15 -10.00 11.36
N LEU A 197 3.46 -8.88 11.14
CA LEU A 197 2.19 -8.55 11.79
C LEU A 197 0.98 -8.72 10.88
N ALA A 198 1.17 -9.25 9.67
CA ALA A 198 0.14 -9.43 8.66
C ALA A 198 0.04 -10.89 8.24
N VAL A 199 -1.18 -11.44 8.25
CA VAL A 199 -1.49 -12.79 7.77
C VAL A 199 -2.53 -12.69 6.67
N MET A 200 -2.20 -13.22 5.49
CA MET A 200 -3.16 -13.31 4.39
C MET A 200 -4.17 -14.42 4.68
N VAL A 201 -5.44 -14.08 4.72
CA VAL A 201 -6.56 -15.03 4.89
C VAL A 201 -7.01 -15.56 3.54
N ASP A 202 -7.14 -14.66 2.58
CA ASP A 202 -7.43 -14.97 1.19
C ASP A 202 -6.77 -13.94 0.25
N ASN A 203 -7.17 -13.92 -1.01
CA ASN A 203 -6.57 -13.06 -2.03
C ASN A 203 -6.94 -11.57 -1.90
N GLN A 204 -7.80 -11.20 -0.94
CA GLN A 204 -8.21 -9.81 -0.73
C GLN A 204 -8.23 -9.42 0.75
N LEU A 205 -8.28 -10.40 1.66
CA LEU A 205 -8.40 -10.19 3.09
C LEU A 205 -7.09 -10.51 3.81
N ALA A 206 -6.62 -9.58 4.61
CA ALA A 206 -5.53 -9.77 5.55
C ALA A 206 -5.99 -9.54 7.00
N GLU A 207 -5.46 -10.33 7.91
CA GLU A 207 -5.52 -10.12 9.37
C GLU A 207 -4.24 -9.43 9.81
N LEU A 208 -4.39 -8.23 10.41
CA LEU A 208 -3.31 -7.42 10.92
C LEU A 208 -3.35 -7.42 12.45
N SER A 209 -2.28 -7.85 13.10
CA SER A 209 -2.21 -8.06 14.55
C SER A 209 -1.11 -7.21 15.20
N PRO A 210 -1.20 -5.88 15.17
CA PRO A 210 -0.23 -5.02 15.81
C PRO A 210 -0.45 -4.93 17.33
N TYR A 211 0.64 -4.74 18.08
CA TYR A 211 0.60 -4.51 19.53
C TYR A 211 0.66 -3.02 19.90
N GLU A 212 0.92 -2.15 18.93
CA GLU A 212 0.90 -0.70 19.05
C GLU A 212 0.30 -0.08 17.78
N THR A 213 -0.17 1.15 17.86
CA THR A 213 -0.73 1.85 16.69
C THR A 213 0.28 1.83 15.55
N THR A 214 -0.07 1.17 14.47
CA THR A 214 0.82 0.86 13.35
C THR A 214 0.18 1.27 12.04
N THR A 215 0.96 1.90 11.17
CA THR A 215 0.59 2.10 9.77
C THR A 215 1.16 0.94 8.95
N PHE A 216 0.28 0.17 8.35
CA PHE A 216 0.66 -0.88 7.41
C PHE A 216 0.68 -0.32 6.00
N GLN A 217 1.73 -0.65 5.26
CA GLN A 217 1.81 -0.39 3.83
C GLN A 217 1.56 -1.70 3.09
N VAL A 218 0.72 -1.66 2.07
CA VAL A 218 0.47 -2.79 1.18
C VAL A 218 0.96 -2.46 -0.22
N THR A 219 1.56 -3.43 -0.89
CA THR A 219 1.93 -3.34 -2.30
C THR A 219 1.34 -4.52 -3.05
N ALA A 220 0.58 -4.23 -4.09
CA ALA A 220 -0.01 -5.21 -5.00
C ALA A 220 0.53 -5.02 -6.42
N TYR A 221 0.47 -6.08 -7.22
CA TYR A 221 0.96 -6.08 -8.59
C TYR A 221 -0.18 -6.32 -9.56
N VAL A 222 -0.27 -5.49 -10.60
CA VAL A 222 -1.23 -5.62 -11.69
C VAL A 222 -0.49 -5.44 -13.01
N GLU A 223 -0.49 -6.44 -13.87
CA GLU A 223 0.21 -6.46 -15.18
C GLU A 223 1.68 -5.95 -15.10
N GLY A 224 2.39 -6.32 -14.03
CA GLY A 224 3.78 -5.94 -13.80
C GLY A 224 3.99 -4.55 -13.20
N CYS A 225 2.93 -3.79 -12.96
CA CYS A 225 2.95 -2.53 -12.23
C CYS A 225 2.74 -2.76 -10.74
N ALA A 226 3.54 -2.08 -9.90
CA ALA A 226 3.39 -2.09 -8.45
C ALA A 226 2.53 -0.89 -8.03
N TYR A 227 1.50 -1.17 -7.25
CA TYR A 227 0.61 -0.17 -6.65
C TYR A 227 0.67 -0.30 -5.13
N SER A 228 0.72 0.82 -4.44
CA SER A 228 0.83 0.83 -2.97
C SER A 228 -0.26 1.69 -2.35
N ASP A 229 -0.70 1.23 -1.17
CA ASP A 229 -1.60 1.99 -0.30
C ASP A 229 -1.21 1.76 1.16
N ALA A 230 -1.78 2.53 2.07
CA ALA A 230 -1.46 2.46 3.49
C ALA A 230 -2.73 2.51 4.36
N VAL A 231 -2.77 1.65 5.37
CA VAL A 231 -3.86 1.61 6.33
C VAL A 231 -3.34 1.76 7.76
N LEU A 232 -4.01 2.59 8.54
CA LEU A 232 -3.72 2.77 9.96
C LEU A 232 -4.57 1.82 10.79
N VAL A 233 -3.91 1.00 11.61
CA VAL A 233 -4.54 0.23 12.69
C VAL A 233 -4.16 0.86 14.02
N ALA A 234 -5.12 1.52 14.66
CA ALA A 234 -4.93 2.12 15.97
C ALA A 234 -5.21 1.06 17.06
N VAL A 235 -4.28 0.92 17.99
CA VAL A 235 -4.38 -0.04 19.10
C VAL A 235 -4.67 0.72 20.38
N GLY A 236 -5.71 0.29 21.09
CA GLY A 236 -6.08 0.82 22.41
C GLY A 236 -4.99 0.57 23.44
N ALA A 237 -5.05 1.32 24.54
CA ALA A 237 -4.11 1.13 25.64
C ALA A 237 -4.25 -0.28 26.24
N PRO A 238 -3.15 -1.03 26.40
CA PRO A 238 -3.20 -2.42 26.85
C PRO A 238 -3.68 -2.56 28.30
N VAL A 239 -3.50 -1.50 29.11
CA VAL A 239 -3.88 -1.46 30.54
C VAL A 239 -4.34 -0.06 30.92
N GLU A 240 -5.32 0.00 31.81
CA GLU A 240 -5.78 1.23 32.44
C GLU A 240 -5.10 1.40 33.81
N VAL A 241 -4.26 2.41 33.96
CA VAL A 241 -3.50 2.67 35.18
C VAL A 241 -4.07 3.87 35.92
N PRO A 242 -4.81 3.66 37.04
CA PRO A 242 -5.31 4.75 37.85
C PRO A 242 -4.18 5.58 38.47
N ASN A 243 -4.35 6.90 38.49
CA ASN A 243 -3.34 7.83 39.02
C ASN A 243 -3.43 8.06 40.53
N ALA A 244 -4.41 7.43 41.22
CA ALA A 244 -4.57 7.53 42.67
C ALA A 244 -5.35 6.34 43.24
N PHE A 245 -5.11 6.02 44.51
CA PHE A 245 -5.91 5.12 45.31
C PHE A 245 -5.86 5.54 46.81
N SER A 246 -6.79 5.05 47.61
CA SER A 246 -6.98 5.50 48.99
C SER A 246 -7.08 4.34 49.99
N PRO A 247 -5.93 3.77 50.42
CA PRO A 247 -5.92 2.62 51.33
C PRO A 247 -6.27 3.04 52.76
N ASN A 248 -7.58 3.30 53.00
CA ASN A 248 -8.15 3.75 54.28
C ASN A 248 -9.07 2.72 54.92
N ASN A 249 -9.26 1.54 54.27
CA ASN A 249 -10.14 0.43 54.67
C ASN A 249 -11.65 0.78 54.68
N ASP A 250 -12.07 1.65 53.76
CA ASP A 250 -13.51 1.94 53.54
C ASP A 250 -14.16 1.06 52.46
N SER A 251 -13.40 0.15 51.87
CA SER A 251 -13.74 -0.74 50.76
C SER A 251 -13.85 -0.07 49.38
N PHE A 252 -13.42 1.17 49.26
CA PHE A 252 -13.36 1.87 47.97
C PHE A 252 -11.93 2.27 47.65
N ASN A 253 -11.40 1.80 46.52
CA ASN A 253 -10.03 2.10 46.05
C ASN A 253 -8.96 1.85 47.12
N ASP A 254 -9.15 0.86 47.99
CA ASP A 254 -8.17 0.49 49.02
C ASP A 254 -6.92 -0.19 48.43
N THR A 255 -7.05 -0.68 47.22
CA THR A 255 -5.95 -1.26 46.44
C THR A 255 -5.82 -0.55 45.08
N TRP A 256 -4.61 -0.54 44.57
CA TRP A 256 -4.34 0.05 43.27
C TRP A 256 -4.64 -0.96 42.18
N GLU A 257 -5.87 -0.96 41.69
CA GLU A 257 -6.35 -1.84 40.64
C GLU A 257 -5.89 -1.33 39.28
N ILE A 258 -5.12 -2.11 38.55
CA ILE A 258 -4.68 -1.80 37.18
C ILE A 258 -5.44 -2.73 36.24
N ALA A 259 -6.48 -2.19 35.60
CA ALA A 259 -7.31 -2.98 34.71
C ALA A 259 -6.52 -3.45 33.48
N GLY A 260 -6.72 -4.72 33.09
CA GLY A 260 -6.03 -5.32 31.95
C GLY A 260 -4.64 -5.89 32.26
N LEU A 261 -3.97 -5.50 33.35
CA LEU A 261 -2.59 -5.94 33.61
C LEU A 261 -2.47 -7.44 33.88
N SER A 262 -3.50 -8.06 34.46
CA SER A 262 -3.53 -9.50 34.77
C SER A 262 -3.54 -10.42 33.54
N GLN A 263 -3.83 -9.90 32.35
CA GLN A 263 -3.76 -10.67 31.10
C GLN A 263 -2.31 -10.90 30.64
N PHE A 264 -1.34 -10.13 31.15
CA PHE A 264 0.06 -10.22 30.80
C PHE A 264 0.84 -11.06 31.81
N GLU A 265 0.97 -12.37 31.55
CA GLU A 265 1.58 -13.34 32.46
C GLU A 265 3.03 -12.98 32.84
N TYR A 266 3.76 -12.35 31.94
CA TYR A 266 5.18 -11.99 32.14
C TYR A 266 5.37 -10.52 32.53
N SER A 267 4.28 -9.79 32.78
CA SER A 267 4.39 -8.38 33.16
C SER A 267 5.15 -8.19 34.48
N VAL A 268 5.91 -7.11 34.55
CA VAL A 268 6.61 -6.69 35.76
C VAL A 268 6.23 -5.25 36.05
N LEU A 269 5.61 -5.05 37.21
CA LEU A 269 5.31 -3.74 37.78
C LEU A 269 6.31 -3.43 38.87
N GLU A 270 6.93 -2.25 38.81
CA GLU A 270 7.80 -1.69 39.83
C GLU A 270 7.31 -0.30 40.23
N VAL A 271 7.25 -0.02 41.53
CA VAL A 271 6.84 1.27 42.08
C VAL A 271 7.97 1.84 42.92
N PHE A 272 8.24 3.12 42.78
CA PHE A 272 9.34 3.84 43.38
C PHE A 272 8.84 5.04 44.16
N ASP A 273 9.49 5.38 45.24
CA ASP A 273 9.29 6.65 45.92
C ASP A 273 9.97 7.82 45.16
N ARG A 274 9.79 9.06 45.68
CA ARG A 274 10.36 10.27 45.07
C ARG A 274 11.90 10.30 45.00
N TRP A 275 12.56 9.44 45.71
CA TRP A 275 14.04 9.31 45.69
C TRP A 275 14.51 8.15 44.81
N GLY A 276 13.60 7.48 44.11
CA GLY A 276 13.92 6.33 43.26
C GLY A 276 14.15 5.02 44.04
N GLN A 277 13.71 4.94 45.30
CA GLN A 277 13.79 3.69 46.07
C GLN A 277 12.58 2.82 45.72
N PRO A 278 12.79 1.52 45.41
CA PRO A 278 11.69 0.61 45.13
C PRO A 278 10.86 0.37 46.38
N VAL A 279 9.56 0.55 46.31
CA VAL A 279 8.61 0.36 47.40
C VAL A 279 7.69 -0.85 47.18
N PHE A 280 7.44 -1.21 45.91
CA PHE A 280 6.62 -2.36 45.54
C PHE A 280 7.11 -2.96 44.23
N ARG A 281 6.99 -4.29 44.10
CA ARG A 281 7.26 -5.01 42.86
C ARG A 281 6.32 -6.21 42.78
N SER A 282 5.73 -6.42 41.59
CA SER A 282 4.92 -7.58 41.30
C SER A 282 5.24 -8.14 39.92
N VAL A 283 5.04 -9.43 39.75
CA VAL A 283 5.05 -10.12 38.44
C VAL A 283 3.63 -10.60 38.20
N SER A 284 3.11 -10.43 36.99
CA SER A 284 1.73 -10.75 36.58
C SER A 284 0.63 -10.03 37.39
N TYR A 285 0.98 -9.23 38.35
CA TYR A 285 0.10 -8.44 39.22
C TYR A 285 -1.11 -9.21 39.80
N PRO A 286 -0.91 -10.41 40.40
CA PRO A 286 -2.02 -11.22 40.90
C PRO A 286 -2.70 -10.63 42.15
N ASN A 287 -2.01 -9.73 42.87
CA ASN A 287 -2.50 -9.02 44.02
C ASN A 287 -2.24 -7.53 43.87
N PRO A 288 -3.27 -6.71 43.75
CA PRO A 288 -3.14 -5.25 43.66
C PRO A 288 -2.43 -4.66 44.88
N TRP A 289 -1.63 -3.62 44.64
CA TRP A 289 -0.87 -2.96 45.69
C TRP A 289 -1.80 -2.22 46.67
N ASN A 290 -1.72 -2.57 47.95
CA ASN A 290 -2.50 -1.97 49.03
C ASN A 290 -1.83 -0.78 49.71
N GLY A 291 -0.82 -0.18 49.10
CA GLY A 291 -0.12 0.98 49.66
C GLY A 291 0.78 0.64 50.86
N THR A 292 1.27 -0.61 50.99
CA THR A 292 2.23 -0.99 52.03
C THR A 292 3.65 -1.18 51.46
N HIS A 293 4.65 -0.84 52.26
CA HIS A 293 6.05 -1.13 52.01
C HIS A 293 6.65 -1.83 53.24
N ARG A 294 7.22 -3.02 53.07
CA ARG A 294 7.83 -3.85 54.16
C ARG A 294 6.85 -4.06 55.33
N GLY A 295 5.58 -4.31 55.05
CA GLY A 295 4.53 -4.56 56.02
C GLY A 295 4.04 -3.34 56.80
N LYS A 296 4.45 -2.12 56.41
CA LYS A 296 3.98 -0.86 57.01
C LYS A 296 3.29 0.00 55.94
N PRO A 297 2.26 0.80 56.31
CA PRO A 297 1.67 1.74 55.39
C PRO A 297 2.72 2.69 54.81
N ALA A 298 2.79 2.79 53.48
CA ALA A 298 3.60 3.77 52.81
C ALA A 298 3.03 5.16 53.04
N PRO A 299 3.83 6.24 53.19
CA PRO A 299 3.34 7.60 53.38
C PRO A 299 2.38 8.04 52.27
N ALA A 300 1.40 8.89 52.60
CA ALA A 300 0.60 9.58 51.59
C ALA A 300 1.53 10.46 50.72
N GLY A 301 1.27 10.45 49.39
CA GLY A 301 2.07 11.19 48.44
C GLY A 301 2.18 10.50 47.09
N THR A 302 3.03 11.06 46.23
CA THR A 302 3.23 10.57 44.86
C THR A 302 4.36 9.53 44.78
N TYR A 303 4.08 8.46 44.08
CA TYR A 303 5.00 7.38 43.72
C TYR A 303 5.07 7.30 42.20
N TYR A 304 6.17 6.78 41.68
CA TYR A 304 6.39 6.59 40.25
C TYR A 304 6.40 5.12 39.92
N TYR A 305 5.89 4.73 38.75
CA TYR A 305 5.85 3.35 38.36
C TYR A 305 6.45 3.12 36.98
N VAL A 306 6.91 1.88 36.77
CA VAL A 306 7.32 1.32 35.49
C VAL A 306 6.62 -0.03 35.34
N ILE A 307 5.92 -0.24 34.25
CA ILE A 307 5.30 -1.51 33.89
C ILE A 307 5.95 -2.00 32.60
N HIS A 308 6.57 -3.16 32.67
CA HIS A 308 7.03 -3.91 31.51
C HIS A 308 6.02 -5.02 31.26
N LEU A 309 5.38 -5.03 30.08
CA LEU A 309 4.40 -6.07 29.73
C LEU A 309 5.08 -7.39 29.39
N ASN A 310 6.32 -7.33 28.85
CA ASN A 310 7.18 -8.48 28.52
C ASN A 310 6.48 -9.53 27.64
N GLU A 311 5.67 -9.05 26.67
CA GLU A 311 5.01 -9.94 25.74
C GLU A 311 6.06 -10.67 24.86
N PRO A 312 6.05 -12.01 24.76
CA PRO A 312 7.14 -12.77 24.14
C PRO A 312 7.45 -12.41 22.67
N ASN A 313 6.44 -11.95 21.93
CA ASN A 313 6.56 -11.66 20.50
C ASN A 313 6.47 -10.16 20.17
N ALA A 314 6.48 -9.30 21.19
CA ALA A 314 6.35 -7.85 21.02
C ALA A 314 7.43 -7.10 21.81
N ASN A 315 8.09 -6.14 21.14
CA ASN A 315 9.03 -5.24 21.81
C ASN A 315 8.31 -3.96 22.26
N LEU A 316 7.47 -4.10 23.28
CA LEU A 316 6.67 -3.00 23.80
C LEU A 316 7.49 -2.07 24.68
N ALA A 317 7.28 -0.77 24.50
CA ALA A 317 7.85 0.23 25.40
C ALA A 317 7.25 0.11 26.80
N PRO A 318 8.03 0.33 27.87
CA PRO A 318 7.51 0.33 29.22
C PRO A 318 6.45 1.42 29.43
N ILE A 319 5.36 1.09 30.11
CA ILE A 319 4.34 2.06 30.54
C ILE A 319 4.86 2.72 31.82
N THR A 320 4.99 4.03 31.83
CA THR A 320 5.53 4.79 32.95
C THR A 320 4.57 5.89 33.38
N GLY A 321 4.58 6.20 34.67
CA GLY A 321 3.72 7.27 35.16
C GLY A 321 3.86 7.44 36.68
N TYR A 322 2.82 8.01 37.28
CA TYR A 322 2.75 8.22 38.73
C TYR A 322 1.43 7.73 39.30
N VAL A 323 1.46 7.37 40.58
CA VAL A 323 0.27 7.06 41.37
C VAL A 323 0.33 7.80 42.72
N ALA A 324 -0.77 8.35 43.15
CA ALA A 324 -0.87 9.02 44.45
C ALA A 324 -1.56 8.15 45.49
N ILE A 325 -0.95 8.00 46.65
CA ILE A 325 -1.61 7.46 47.86
C ILE A 325 -2.31 8.62 48.57
N ILE A 326 -3.62 8.54 48.69
CA ILE A 326 -4.49 9.49 49.41
C ILE A 326 -4.99 8.81 50.68
N ARG A 327 -5.02 9.52 51.82
CA ARG A 327 -5.53 9.03 53.11
C ARG A 327 -6.31 10.12 53.82
#